data_304c328910baba786f32c0687674c65c
#
_entry.id   304c328910baba786f32c0687674c65c
#
_cell.length_a   1.000
_cell.length_b   1.000
_cell.length_c   1.000
_cell.angle_alpha   90.00
_cell.angle_beta   90.00
_cell.angle_gamma   90.00
#
_symmetry.space_group_name_H-M   'P 1'
#
loop_
_entity.id
_entity.type
_entity.pdbx_description
1 polymer ?
#
loop_
_entity_poly.entity_id
_entity_poly.type
_entity_poly.pdbx_seq_one_letter_code
_entity_poly.pdbx_strand_id
1 'polypeptide(L)'
;MLRFIYVILLNLFRAPYMIPKMRREADHPEKYSAEERYELARHCIRLMKVTGGIHTKAYGQENLPKEGGYMMYPNHQGKYDALGIVYTHRRPCSIVMDKAKSNTILVKEFIDLLEGKRLDKKDVRQALTIINEVSEDVKNGKCYILFPEGGYDFNNRNHVCDFKAGSFKIALKTNCLLYTSDAADDKA
;
A
#
# COMPACT_ATOMS: atom_id res chain seq x y z
N MET A 1 -4.19 -14.48 -12.85
CA MET A 1 -3.58 -15.31 -11.79
C MET A 1 -2.27 -15.97 -12.23
N LEU A 2 -2.19 -16.60 -13.38
CA LEU A 2 -0.96 -17.23 -13.93
C LEU A 2 0.23 -16.27 -14.01
N ARG A 3 0.05 -15.04 -14.53
CA ARG A 3 1.11 -14.05 -14.65
C ARG A 3 1.72 -13.64 -13.30
N PHE A 4 0.89 -13.55 -12.26
CA PHE A 4 1.36 -13.25 -10.89
C PHE A 4 2.23 -14.39 -10.32
N ILE A 5 1.81 -15.64 -10.51
CA ILE A 5 2.58 -16.83 -10.12
C ILE A 5 3.91 -16.86 -10.88
N TYR A 6 3.88 -16.59 -12.18
CA TYR A 6 5.09 -16.51 -13.00
C TYR A 6 6.09 -15.48 -12.49
N VAL A 7 5.63 -14.26 -12.14
CA VAL A 7 6.50 -13.22 -11.56
C VAL A 7 7.11 -13.66 -10.24
N ILE A 8 6.34 -14.35 -9.38
CA ILE A 8 6.86 -14.89 -8.12
C ILE A 8 7.96 -15.92 -8.40
N LEU A 9 7.71 -16.88 -9.29
CA LEU A 9 8.67 -17.93 -9.64
C LEU A 9 9.98 -17.34 -10.20
N LEU A 10 9.89 -16.36 -11.09
CA LEU A 10 11.06 -15.69 -11.66
C LEU A 10 11.88 -14.89 -10.63
N ASN A 11 11.27 -14.50 -9.52
CA ASN A 11 11.98 -13.79 -8.44
C ASN A 11 12.35 -14.68 -7.27
N LEU A 12 12.02 -15.97 -7.33
CA LEU A 12 12.22 -16.91 -6.22
C LEU A 12 13.70 -17.01 -5.82
N PHE A 13 14.63 -16.94 -6.78
CA PHE A 13 16.08 -16.96 -6.51
C PHE A 13 16.58 -15.69 -5.78
N ARG A 14 15.83 -14.59 -5.85
CA ARG A 14 16.14 -13.34 -5.13
C ARG A 14 15.55 -13.33 -3.71
N ALA A 15 14.52 -14.13 -3.46
CA ALA A 15 13.80 -14.15 -2.19
C ALA A 15 14.73 -14.46 -0.97
N PRO A 16 15.69 -15.39 -1.03
CA PRO A 16 16.61 -15.67 0.10
C PRO A 16 17.45 -14.47 0.52
N TYR A 17 17.70 -13.54 -0.38
CA TYR A 17 18.42 -12.31 -0.07
C TYR A 17 17.47 -11.15 0.29
N MET A 18 16.41 -10.96 -0.49
CA MET A 18 15.52 -9.80 -0.35
C MET A 18 14.65 -9.87 0.90
N ILE A 19 14.09 -11.04 1.22
CA ILE A 19 13.20 -11.19 2.39
C ILE A 19 13.95 -10.91 3.71
N PRO A 20 15.12 -11.50 3.99
CA PRO A 20 15.89 -11.17 5.19
C PRO A 20 16.30 -9.70 5.25
N LYS A 21 16.65 -9.09 4.10
CA LYS A 21 16.98 -7.67 4.03
C LYS A 21 15.77 -6.80 4.40
N MET A 22 14.59 -7.06 3.83
CA MET A 22 13.35 -6.33 4.15
C MET A 22 13.02 -6.45 5.64
N ARG A 23 13.09 -7.65 6.21
CA ARG A 23 12.85 -7.88 7.65
C ARG A 23 13.82 -7.10 8.51
N ARG A 24 15.13 -7.21 8.22
CA ARG A 24 16.17 -6.50 8.98
C ARG A 24 15.93 -4.98 8.98
N GLU A 25 15.59 -4.39 7.84
CA GLU A 25 15.36 -2.95 7.75
C GLU A 25 14.04 -2.53 8.41
N ALA A 26 13.01 -3.38 8.38
CA ALA A 26 11.76 -3.16 9.08
C ALA A 26 11.91 -3.27 10.62
N ASP A 27 12.73 -4.22 11.09
CA ASP A 27 12.95 -4.48 12.51
C ASP A 27 13.89 -3.45 13.19
N HIS A 28 14.60 -2.63 12.39
CA HIS A 28 15.57 -1.65 12.88
C HIS A 28 15.31 -0.23 12.36
N PRO A 29 14.13 0.36 12.68
CA PRO A 29 13.79 1.71 12.21
C PRO A 29 14.73 2.80 12.75
N GLU A 30 15.46 2.51 13.83
CA GLU A 30 16.49 3.40 14.38
C GLU A 30 17.76 3.47 13.51
N LYS A 31 17.98 2.49 12.63
CA LYS A 31 19.14 2.41 11.73
C LYS A 31 18.81 2.75 10.29
N TYR A 32 17.57 2.53 9.89
CA TYR A 32 17.09 2.70 8.54
C TYR A 32 15.94 3.70 8.51
N SER A 33 16.14 4.82 7.86
CA SER A 33 15.11 5.86 7.74
C SER A 33 13.87 5.35 6.97
N ALA A 34 12.76 6.07 7.10
CA ALA A 34 11.54 5.75 6.35
C ALA A 34 11.80 5.82 4.84
N GLU A 35 12.64 6.74 4.39
CA GLU A 35 13.05 6.91 3.00
C GLU A 35 13.85 5.71 2.50
N GLU A 36 14.82 5.22 3.25
CA GLU A 36 15.63 4.06 2.88
C GLU A 36 14.77 2.80 2.76
N ARG A 37 13.89 2.56 3.74
CA ARG A 37 12.96 1.44 3.73
C ARG A 37 11.97 1.53 2.57
N TYR A 38 11.50 2.74 2.26
CA TYR A 38 10.63 2.99 1.12
C TYR A 38 11.32 2.72 -0.21
N GLU A 39 12.58 3.16 -0.37
CA GLU A 39 13.37 2.86 -1.56
C GLU A 39 13.67 1.37 -1.73
N LEU A 40 13.86 0.63 -0.63
CA LEU A 40 13.96 -0.83 -0.69
C LEU A 40 12.65 -1.45 -1.20
N ALA A 41 11.49 -1.00 -0.70
CA ALA A 41 10.19 -1.44 -1.20
C ALA A 41 10.03 -1.14 -2.70
N ARG A 42 10.36 0.07 -3.14
CA ARG A 42 10.33 0.46 -4.56
C ARG A 42 11.28 -0.37 -5.42
N HIS A 43 12.46 -0.69 -4.88
CA HIS A 43 13.42 -1.58 -5.58
C HIS A 43 12.82 -2.98 -5.79
N CYS A 44 12.20 -3.57 -4.76
CA CYS A 44 11.54 -4.87 -4.88
C CYS A 44 10.40 -4.83 -5.92
N ILE A 45 9.59 -3.78 -5.92
CA ILE A 45 8.51 -3.59 -6.89
C ILE A 45 9.10 -3.46 -8.31
N ARG A 46 10.18 -2.70 -8.48
CA ARG A 46 10.86 -2.57 -9.78
C ARG A 46 11.32 -3.91 -10.33
N LEU A 47 11.91 -4.77 -9.49
CA LEU A 47 12.31 -6.12 -9.91
C LEU A 47 11.10 -6.94 -10.38
N MET A 48 9.97 -6.89 -9.66
CA MET A 48 8.73 -7.56 -10.05
C MET A 48 8.17 -6.99 -11.36
N LYS A 49 8.24 -5.67 -11.56
CA LYS A 49 7.81 -5.01 -12.80
C LYS A 49 8.62 -5.48 -14.00
N VAL A 50 9.95 -5.48 -13.87
CA VAL A 50 10.84 -5.91 -14.96
C VAL A 50 10.56 -7.37 -15.34
N THR A 51 10.51 -8.26 -14.36
CA THR A 51 10.25 -9.69 -14.62
C THR A 51 8.83 -9.97 -15.12
N GLY A 52 7.85 -9.15 -14.70
CA GLY A 52 6.45 -9.27 -15.13
C GLY A 52 6.12 -8.52 -16.42
N GLY A 53 7.05 -7.75 -16.99
CA GLY A 53 6.77 -6.89 -18.14
C GLY A 53 5.68 -5.86 -17.83
N ILE A 54 5.66 -5.33 -16.59
CA ILE A 54 4.61 -4.40 -16.13
C ILE A 54 5.09 -2.97 -16.37
N HIS A 55 4.32 -2.21 -17.13
CA HIS A 55 4.52 -0.78 -17.34
C HIS A 55 3.53 0.02 -16.50
N THR A 56 4.04 0.91 -15.65
CA THR A 56 3.21 1.77 -14.81
C THR A 56 3.42 3.22 -15.23
N LYS A 57 2.33 3.91 -15.51
CA LYS A 57 2.31 5.36 -15.76
C LYS A 57 1.44 6.00 -14.68
N ALA A 58 1.91 7.08 -14.07
CA ALA A 58 1.15 7.86 -13.11
C ALA A 58 0.93 9.26 -13.68
N TYR A 59 -0.29 9.73 -13.57
CA TYR A 59 -0.71 11.06 -14.01
C TYR A 59 -1.23 11.84 -12.80
N GLY A 60 -1.19 13.17 -12.84
CA GLY A 60 -1.74 14.03 -11.80
C GLY A 60 -0.94 14.07 -10.50
N GLN A 61 0.29 13.54 -10.46
CA GLN A 61 1.14 13.56 -9.26
C GLN A 61 1.52 14.98 -8.83
N GLU A 62 1.48 15.93 -9.74
CA GLU A 62 1.67 17.36 -9.49
C GLU A 62 0.59 17.95 -8.58
N ASN A 63 -0.58 17.32 -8.52
CA ASN A 63 -1.71 17.74 -7.68
C ASN A 63 -1.57 17.24 -6.23
N LEU A 64 -0.64 16.31 -5.95
CA LEU A 64 -0.42 15.80 -4.61
C LEU A 64 0.35 16.83 -3.75
N PRO A 65 0.02 16.98 -2.46
CA PRO A 65 0.73 17.89 -1.57
C PRO A 65 2.22 17.53 -1.48
N LYS A 66 3.06 18.57 -1.53
CA LYS A 66 4.50 18.41 -1.31
C LYS A 66 4.84 18.22 0.16
N GLU A 67 4.03 18.75 1.06
CA GLU A 67 4.21 18.76 2.51
C GLU A 67 2.93 18.29 3.22
N GLY A 68 3.07 18.01 4.51
CA GLY A 68 1.96 17.51 5.34
C GLY A 68 1.58 16.06 5.04
N GLY A 69 0.74 15.50 5.89
CA GLY A 69 0.19 14.15 5.71
C GLY A 69 -1.16 14.18 5.01
N TYR A 70 -1.50 13.09 4.34
CA TYR A 70 -2.79 12.93 3.68
C TYR A 70 -3.16 11.47 3.49
N MET A 71 -4.43 11.26 3.19
CA MET A 71 -5.00 9.96 2.88
C MET A 71 -5.23 9.80 1.37
N MET A 72 -4.82 8.67 0.82
CA MET A 72 -5.16 8.25 -0.54
C MET A 72 -6.23 7.15 -0.47
N TYR A 73 -7.33 7.36 -1.18
CA TYR A 73 -8.46 6.43 -1.26
C TYR A 73 -8.65 5.94 -2.71
N PRO A 74 -7.78 5.05 -3.17
CA PRO A 74 -7.91 4.47 -4.51
C PRO A 74 -9.04 3.45 -4.56
N ASN A 75 -9.61 3.23 -5.75
CA ASN A 75 -10.39 2.04 -6.05
C ASN A 75 -9.49 0.80 -6.08
N HIS A 76 -10.08 -0.39 -5.94
CA HIS A 76 -9.29 -1.63 -5.83
C HIS A 76 -9.69 -2.65 -6.90
N GLN A 77 -8.85 -2.81 -7.92
CA GLN A 77 -9.11 -3.69 -9.05
C GLN A 77 -8.20 -4.94 -9.05
N GLY A 78 -7.09 -4.92 -8.32
CA GLY A 78 -6.18 -6.04 -8.31
C GLY A 78 -5.02 -5.96 -7.33
N LYS A 79 -4.22 -7.02 -7.34
CA LYS A 79 -3.09 -7.17 -6.40
C LYS A 79 -1.97 -6.15 -6.61
N TYR A 80 -1.89 -5.57 -7.81
CA TYR A 80 -0.82 -4.64 -8.16
C TYR A 80 -1.11 -3.19 -7.74
N ASP A 81 -2.36 -2.82 -7.48
CA ASP A 81 -2.76 -1.42 -7.25
C ASP A 81 -1.92 -0.74 -6.16
N ALA A 82 -1.85 -1.36 -4.98
CA ALA A 82 -1.05 -0.83 -3.88
C ALA A 82 0.44 -0.70 -4.25
N LEU A 83 0.98 -1.71 -4.94
CA LEU A 83 2.37 -1.71 -5.39
C LEU A 83 2.63 -0.62 -6.44
N GLY A 84 1.68 -0.42 -7.36
CA GLY A 84 1.74 0.63 -8.37
C GLY A 84 1.76 2.03 -7.75
N ILE A 85 0.92 2.27 -6.73
CA ILE A 85 0.91 3.54 -5.99
C ILE A 85 2.23 3.73 -5.24
N VAL A 86 2.68 2.75 -4.45
CA VAL A 86 3.97 2.81 -3.74
C VAL A 86 5.12 3.05 -4.70
N TYR A 87 5.12 2.41 -5.86
CA TYR A 87 6.19 2.57 -6.84
C TYR A 87 6.26 3.99 -7.42
N THR A 88 5.13 4.61 -7.67
CA THR A 88 5.04 5.91 -8.36
C THR A 88 4.96 7.10 -7.42
N HIS A 89 4.52 6.90 -6.17
CA HIS A 89 4.37 7.98 -5.20
C HIS A 89 5.75 8.55 -4.78
N ARG A 90 5.87 9.88 -4.74
CA ARG A 90 7.16 10.56 -4.57
C ARG A 90 7.69 10.57 -3.14
N ARG A 91 6.79 10.51 -2.16
CA ARG A 91 7.10 10.54 -0.73
C ARG A 91 6.87 9.16 -0.13
N PRO A 92 7.54 8.79 0.96
CA PRO A 92 7.18 7.59 1.70
C PRO A 92 5.69 7.59 2.03
N CYS A 93 5.00 6.51 1.71
CA CYS A 93 3.62 6.31 2.09
C CYS A 93 3.42 4.90 2.66
N SER A 94 2.54 4.81 3.62
CA SER A 94 2.18 3.59 4.31
C SER A 94 0.83 3.05 3.80
N ILE A 95 0.41 1.91 4.29
CA ILE A 95 -0.85 1.28 3.88
C ILE A 95 -1.63 0.77 5.08
N VAL A 96 -2.95 0.94 5.06
CA VAL A 96 -3.85 0.25 5.99
C VAL A 96 -4.42 -0.97 5.28
N MET A 97 -4.16 -2.15 5.83
CA MET A 97 -4.54 -3.42 5.22
C MET A 97 -5.30 -4.31 6.21
N ASP A 98 -6.15 -5.18 5.66
CA ASP A 98 -6.83 -6.24 6.42
C ASP A 98 -5.81 -7.16 7.10
N LYS A 99 -5.91 -7.32 8.42
CA LYS A 99 -5.02 -8.15 9.25
C LYS A 99 -4.91 -9.58 8.74
N ALA A 100 -6.01 -10.19 8.33
CA ALA A 100 -6.02 -11.57 7.86
C ALA A 100 -5.21 -11.77 6.57
N LYS A 101 -5.21 -10.76 5.68
CA LYS A 101 -4.49 -10.79 4.40
C LYS A 101 -3.04 -10.34 4.52
N SER A 102 -2.71 -9.55 5.53
CA SER A 102 -1.39 -8.93 5.70
C SER A 102 -0.29 -9.87 6.19
N ASN A 103 -0.64 -11.09 6.64
CA ASN A 103 0.32 -12.07 7.19
C ASN A 103 0.83 -13.08 6.14
N THR A 104 0.44 -12.91 4.88
CA THR A 104 0.96 -13.74 3.79
C THR A 104 2.41 -13.35 3.49
N ILE A 105 3.26 -14.35 3.24
CA ILE A 105 4.67 -14.13 2.86
C ILE A 105 4.79 -13.14 1.68
N LEU A 106 5.79 -12.31 1.68
CA LEU A 106 6.01 -11.14 0.84
C LEU A 106 5.08 -9.96 1.19
N VAL A 107 3.79 -10.18 1.41
CA VAL A 107 2.87 -9.12 1.83
C VAL A 107 3.26 -8.61 3.21
N LYS A 108 3.53 -9.54 4.15
CA LYS A 108 3.97 -9.19 5.50
C LYS A 108 5.21 -8.30 5.47
N GLU A 109 6.20 -8.68 4.71
CA GLU A 109 7.48 -7.96 4.61
C GLU A 109 7.28 -6.55 4.02
N PHE A 110 6.42 -6.39 3.01
CA PHE A 110 6.08 -5.06 2.48
C PHE A 110 5.34 -4.20 3.51
N ILE A 111 4.36 -4.78 4.23
CA ILE A 111 3.59 -4.05 5.23
C ILE A 111 4.49 -3.60 6.37
N ASP A 112 5.39 -4.47 6.85
CA ASP A 112 6.32 -4.14 7.94
C ASP A 112 7.32 -3.06 7.49
N LEU A 113 7.88 -3.20 6.30
CA LEU A 113 8.86 -2.25 5.73
C LEU A 113 8.27 -0.85 5.55
N LEU A 114 7.00 -0.76 5.18
CA LEU A 114 6.27 0.50 4.99
C LEU A 114 5.60 1.02 6.26
N GLU A 115 5.83 0.41 7.44
CA GLU A 115 5.13 0.70 8.70
C GLU A 115 3.61 0.63 8.57
N GLY A 116 3.12 -0.32 7.75
CA GLY A 116 1.70 -0.46 7.46
C GLY A 116 0.88 -0.90 8.67
N LYS A 117 -0.35 -0.42 8.73
CA LYS A 117 -1.28 -0.73 9.81
C LYS A 117 -2.20 -1.88 9.43
N ARG A 118 -2.36 -2.82 10.36
CA ARG A 118 -3.20 -4.01 10.20
C ARG A 118 -4.53 -3.82 10.89
N LEU A 119 -5.59 -3.68 10.11
CA LEU A 119 -6.94 -3.46 10.61
C LEU A 119 -7.70 -4.78 10.67
N ASP A 120 -8.20 -5.13 11.85
CA ASP A 120 -9.08 -6.28 12.01
C ASP A 120 -10.53 -5.85 11.82
N LYS A 121 -11.16 -6.31 10.73
CA LYS A 121 -12.54 -5.97 10.39
C LYS A 121 -13.58 -6.58 11.35
N LYS A 122 -13.17 -7.59 12.12
CA LYS A 122 -14.04 -8.27 13.08
C LYS A 122 -13.94 -7.66 14.49
N ASP A 123 -12.91 -6.88 14.77
CA ASP A 123 -12.68 -6.22 16.04
C ASP A 123 -12.84 -4.71 15.90
N VAL A 124 -14.01 -4.20 16.27
CA VAL A 124 -14.34 -2.77 16.20
C VAL A 124 -13.43 -1.93 17.08
N ARG A 125 -13.01 -2.44 18.24
CA ARG A 125 -12.13 -1.70 19.17
C ARG A 125 -10.74 -1.55 18.56
N GLN A 126 -10.19 -2.64 18.06
CA GLN A 126 -8.89 -2.62 17.38
C GLN A 126 -8.95 -1.71 16.14
N ALA A 127 -10.03 -1.77 15.35
CA ALA A 127 -10.20 -0.90 14.19
C ALA A 127 -10.21 0.58 14.58
N LEU A 128 -10.88 0.95 15.70
CA LEU A 128 -10.87 2.32 16.22
C LEU A 128 -9.48 2.76 16.69
N THR A 129 -8.72 1.88 17.32
CA THR A 129 -7.33 2.14 17.71
C THR A 129 -6.48 2.46 16.48
N ILE A 130 -6.54 1.62 15.44
CA ILE A 130 -5.82 1.86 14.19
C ILE A 130 -6.24 3.18 13.52
N ILE A 131 -7.53 3.50 13.49
CA ILE A 131 -8.02 4.77 12.96
C ILE A 131 -7.39 5.95 13.71
N ASN A 132 -7.28 5.86 15.05
CA ASN A 132 -6.67 6.91 15.86
C ASN A 132 -5.16 7.03 15.59
N GLU A 133 -4.44 5.91 15.58
CA GLU A 133 -3.00 5.89 15.27
C GLU A 133 -2.71 6.50 13.90
N VAL A 134 -3.43 6.06 12.86
CA VAL A 134 -3.27 6.60 11.51
C VAL A 134 -3.63 8.09 11.46
N SER A 135 -4.66 8.52 12.21
CA SER A 135 -5.01 9.94 12.28
C SER A 135 -3.87 10.79 12.87
N GLU A 136 -3.22 10.31 13.93
CA GLU A 136 -2.06 11.00 14.50
C GLU A 136 -0.85 10.98 13.56
N ASP A 137 -0.57 9.83 12.93
CA ASP A 137 0.48 9.72 11.92
C ASP A 137 0.28 10.71 10.77
N VAL A 138 -0.96 10.86 10.27
CA VAL A 138 -1.29 11.80 9.18
C VAL A 138 -1.10 13.26 9.65
N LYS A 139 -1.51 13.61 10.86
CA LYS A 139 -1.24 14.96 11.43
C LYS A 139 0.25 15.25 11.52
N ASN A 140 1.05 14.21 11.78
CA ASN A 140 2.51 14.29 11.86
C ASN A 140 3.20 14.20 10.47
N GLY A 141 2.44 14.29 9.38
CA GLY A 141 2.98 14.40 8.02
C GLY A 141 3.12 13.08 7.26
N LYS A 142 2.70 11.94 7.81
CA LYS A 142 2.73 10.65 7.07
C LYS A 142 1.60 10.56 6.06
N CYS A 143 1.87 9.89 4.94
CA CYS A 143 0.89 9.59 3.89
C CYS A 143 0.44 8.13 4.00
N TYR A 144 -0.87 7.90 3.79
CA TYR A 144 -1.44 6.56 3.87
C TYR A 144 -2.32 6.22 2.67
N ILE A 145 -2.27 4.94 2.28
CA ILE A 145 -3.17 4.32 1.31
C ILE A 145 -4.21 3.50 2.08
N LEU A 146 -5.48 3.70 1.78
CA LEU A 146 -6.57 2.88 2.29
C LEU A 146 -7.58 2.65 1.16
N PHE A 147 -7.79 1.39 0.79
CA PHE A 147 -8.80 1.02 -0.21
C PHE A 147 -10.19 0.99 0.44
N PRO A 148 -11.07 1.96 0.13
CA PRO A 148 -12.35 2.12 0.84
C PRO A 148 -13.35 1.00 0.56
N GLU A 149 -13.19 0.28 -0.55
CA GLU A 149 -13.98 -0.92 -0.90
C GLU A 149 -13.73 -2.07 0.09
N GLY A 150 -12.57 -2.09 0.75
CA GLY A 150 -12.18 -3.13 1.71
C GLY A 150 -11.79 -4.46 1.06
N GLY A 151 -11.62 -4.50 -0.23
CA GLY A 151 -11.21 -5.63 -1.05
C GLY A 151 -11.68 -5.46 -2.48
N TYR A 152 -11.35 -6.40 -3.35
CA TYR A 152 -11.81 -6.44 -4.73
C TYR A 152 -12.45 -7.80 -5.02
N ASP A 153 -13.41 -7.82 -5.94
CA ASP A 153 -14.06 -9.02 -6.43
C ASP A 153 -13.54 -9.35 -7.84
N PHE A 154 -13.04 -10.57 -8.02
CA PHE A 154 -12.57 -11.04 -9.32
C PHE A 154 -13.69 -11.18 -10.37
N ASN A 155 -14.93 -11.37 -9.91
CA ASN A 155 -16.09 -11.52 -10.80
C ASN A 155 -16.65 -10.18 -11.26
N ASN A 156 -16.28 -9.08 -10.58
CA ASN A 156 -16.79 -7.75 -10.85
C ASN A 156 -15.64 -6.78 -11.24
N ARG A 157 -14.74 -7.24 -12.10
CA ARG A 157 -13.63 -6.43 -12.59
C ARG A 157 -14.14 -5.21 -13.35
N ASN A 158 -13.43 -4.09 -13.21
CA ASN A 158 -13.73 -2.80 -13.83
C ASN A 158 -14.97 -2.09 -13.28
N HIS A 159 -15.53 -2.60 -12.18
CA HIS A 159 -16.59 -1.90 -11.44
C HIS A 159 -16.07 -1.53 -10.05
N VAL A 160 -16.29 -0.29 -9.67
CA VAL A 160 -16.00 0.18 -8.32
C VAL A 160 -17.06 -0.39 -7.38
N CYS A 161 -16.64 -1.04 -6.31
CA CYS A 161 -17.54 -1.53 -5.28
C CYS A 161 -17.93 -0.40 -4.31
N ASP A 162 -18.97 -0.62 -3.51
CA ASP A 162 -19.44 0.36 -2.53
C ASP A 162 -18.34 0.71 -1.51
N PHE A 163 -18.11 2.00 -1.34
CA PHE A 163 -17.16 2.51 -0.38
C PHE A 163 -17.72 2.42 1.04
N LYS A 164 -16.95 1.83 1.94
CA LYS A 164 -17.32 1.72 3.35
C LYS A 164 -17.14 3.06 4.03
N ALA A 165 -18.21 3.64 4.55
CA ALA A 165 -18.21 4.95 5.23
C ALA A 165 -17.17 5.02 6.37
N GLY A 166 -16.92 3.90 7.07
CA GLY A 166 -15.88 3.81 8.10
C GLY A 166 -14.47 4.11 7.61
N SER A 167 -14.18 3.92 6.33
CA SER A 167 -12.87 4.20 5.74
C SER A 167 -12.51 5.69 5.78
N PHE A 168 -13.51 6.58 5.73
CA PHE A 168 -13.29 8.03 5.70
C PHE A 168 -13.17 8.67 7.08
N LYS A 169 -13.30 7.90 8.17
CA LYS A 169 -13.19 8.43 9.54
C LYS A 169 -11.84 9.09 9.82
N ILE A 170 -10.76 8.58 9.21
CA ILE A 170 -9.41 9.17 9.36
C ILE A 170 -9.39 10.57 8.77
N ALA A 171 -9.86 10.73 7.53
CA ALA A 171 -9.88 12.02 6.86
C ALA A 171 -10.76 13.05 7.60
N LEU A 172 -11.91 12.62 8.11
CA LEU A 172 -12.79 13.49 8.93
C LEU A 172 -12.10 13.93 10.23
N LYS A 173 -11.36 13.01 10.89
CA LYS A 173 -10.65 13.32 12.15
C LYS A 173 -9.45 14.24 11.97
N THR A 174 -8.79 14.13 10.84
CA THR A 174 -7.56 14.89 10.55
C THR A 174 -7.84 16.18 9.81
N ASN A 175 -9.05 16.34 9.28
CA ASN A 175 -9.40 17.40 8.32
C ASN A 175 -8.37 17.50 7.19
N CYS A 176 -7.80 16.34 6.81
CA CYS A 176 -6.80 16.26 5.76
C CYS A 176 -7.44 16.23 4.37
N LEU A 177 -6.63 16.58 3.38
CA LEU A 177 -7.04 16.48 1.98
C LEU A 177 -7.30 15.01 1.59
N LEU A 178 -8.37 14.82 0.82
CA LEU A 178 -8.74 13.55 0.23
C LEU A 178 -8.23 13.52 -1.21
N TYR A 179 -7.41 12.53 -1.51
CA TYR A 179 -7.02 12.22 -2.89
C TYR A 179 -7.61 10.89 -3.30
N THR A 180 -8.36 10.90 -4.37
CA THR A 180 -8.80 9.69 -5.05
C THR A 180 -7.86 9.40 -6.19
N SER A 181 -7.46 8.15 -6.37
CA SER A 181 -6.76 7.70 -7.57
C SER A 181 -7.59 6.63 -8.24
N ASP A 182 -7.67 6.72 -9.56
CA ASP A 182 -8.23 5.65 -10.38
C ASP A 182 -7.11 4.66 -10.69
N ALA A 183 -7.27 3.41 -10.27
CA ALA A 183 -6.40 2.34 -10.71
C ALA A 183 -6.81 2.03 -12.15
N ALA A 184 -6.08 2.63 -13.09
CA ALA A 184 -6.33 2.41 -14.50
C ALA A 184 -6.18 0.94 -14.85
N ASP A 185 -7.15 0.45 -15.57
CA ASP A 185 -7.18 -0.86 -16.18
C ASP A 185 -5.90 -1.11 -16.96
N ASP A 186 -5.05 -2.01 -16.49
CA ASP A 186 -3.98 -2.60 -17.29
C ASP A 186 -4.65 -3.47 -18.36
N LYS A 187 -4.99 -2.86 -19.49
CA LYS A 187 -5.26 -3.60 -20.73
C LYS A 187 -3.97 -4.26 -21.18
N ALA A 188 -3.66 -5.35 -20.54
CA ALA A 188 -2.60 -6.24 -20.97
C ALA A 188 -3.18 -7.54 -21.50
#